data_142064ff312bf81c8894b4de20a4ff65
#
_entry.id   142064ff312bf81c8894b4de20a4ff65
#
_cell.length_a   1.000
_cell.length_b   1.000
_cell.length_c   1.000
_cell.angle_alpha   90.00
_cell.angle_beta   90.00
_cell.angle_gamma   90.00
#
_symmetry.space_group_name_H-M   'P 1'
#
loop_
_entity.id
_entity.type
_entity.pdbx_description
1 polymer ?
#
loop_
_entity_poly.entity_id
_entity_poly.type
_entity_poly.pdbx_seq_one_letter_code
_entity_poly.pdbx_strand_id
1 'polypeptide(L)'
;YLGSANAAVERVYEGSYNALVDLYRGAAHAALSHLCDGDSGSYNVAAVKRLVPGTPVKVVRLVRRRQGLIVARGNPKGLRTWEDLLRPGVRLVNRERGCGSRILLDEQLARLGADRVRIEGYEREATSALSMASFVARGGADAGIGAERVFHQVEGVDFLPLQDEWLD
;
A
#
# COMPACT_ATOMS: atom_id res chain seq x y z
N TYR A 1 21.01 -7.67 12.90
CA TYR A 1 21.94 -6.54 13.15
C TYR A 1 21.63 -5.82 14.46
N LEU A 2 20.37 -5.57 14.81
CA LEU A 2 20.02 -4.93 16.10
C LEU A 2 20.21 -5.86 17.30
N GLY A 3 20.08 -7.18 17.11
CA GLY A 3 20.34 -8.17 18.17
C GLY A 3 21.79 -8.24 18.61
N SER A 4 22.75 -7.87 17.76
CA SER A 4 24.18 -7.80 18.11
C SER A 4 24.55 -6.55 18.93
N ALA A 5 23.65 -5.56 19.02
CA ALA A 5 23.85 -4.33 19.78
C ALA A 5 23.21 -4.33 21.18
N ASN A 6 22.76 -5.50 21.68
CA ASN A 6 22.02 -5.63 22.94
C ASN A 6 20.77 -4.73 23.05
N ALA A 7 20.14 -4.44 21.93
CA ALA A 7 18.92 -3.62 21.86
C ALA A 7 17.68 -4.53 21.81
N ALA A 8 16.76 -4.33 22.73
CA ALA A 8 15.43 -4.91 22.63
C ALA A 8 14.63 -4.19 21.54
N VAL A 9 14.02 -4.94 20.63
CA VAL A 9 13.20 -4.38 19.55
C VAL A 9 11.76 -4.83 19.73
N GLU A 10 10.90 -3.88 20.05
CA GLU A 10 9.46 -4.06 20.01
C GLU A 10 8.94 -3.66 18.63
N ARG A 11 8.05 -4.46 18.05
CA ARG A 11 7.51 -4.22 16.70
C ARG A 11 6.02 -3.99 16.77
N VAL A 12 5.58 -2.87 16.19
CA VAL A 12 4.18 -2.55 15.95
C VAL A 12 3.89 -2.68 14.45
N TYR A 13 2.81 -3.34 14.10
CA TYR A 13 2.40 -3.54 12.70
C TYR A 13 1.24 -2.62 12.36
N GLU A 14 1.54 -1.56 11.64
CA GLU A 14 0.58 -0.53 11.28
C GLU A 14 0.88 0.06 9.89
N GLY A 15 -0.03 0.91 9.38
CA GLY A 15 0.16 1.60 8.11
C GLY A 15 1.18 2.73 8.22
N SER A 16 1.84 3.05 7.10
CA SER A 16 2.91 4.06 7.01
C SER A 16 2.55 5.43 7.60
N TYR A 17 1.29 5.86 7.45
CA TYR A 17 0.83 7.13 8.01
C TYR A 17 0.86 7.11 9.53
N ASN A 18 0.29 6.07 10.14
CA ASN A 18 0.24 5.92 11.60
C ASN A 18 1.64 5.78 12.19
N ALA A 19 2.51 5.01 11.53
CA ALA A 19 3.90 4.85 11.94
C ALA A 19 4.66 6.19 11.99
N LEU A 20 4.43 7.10 11.03
CA LEU A 20 5.00 8.46 11.08
C LEU A 20 4.38 9.32 12.18
N VAL A 21 3.09 9.16 12.46
CA VAL A 21 2.42 9.86 13.57
C VAL A 21 2.98 9.38 14.92
N ASP A 22 3.20 8.09 15.09
CA ASP A 22 3.78 7.52 16.30
C ASP A 22 5.24 7.94 16.49
N LEU A 23 6.00 8.04 15.38
CA LEU A 23 7.35 8.64 15.41
C LEU A 23 7.31 10.10 15.88
N TYR A 24 6.37 10.89 15.39
CA TYR A 24 6.20 12.29 15.78
C TYR A 24 5.83 12.45 17.27
N ARG A 25 4.97 11.56 17.79
CA ARG A 25 4.54 11.55 19.19
C ARG A 25 5.58 11.00 20.15
N GLY A 26 6.69 10.46 19.65
CA GLY A 26 7.70 9.79 20.45
C GLY A 26 7.27 8.40 20.95
N ALA A 27 6.19 7.84 20.42
CA ALA A 27 5.75 6.47 20.69
C ALA A 27 6.60 5.42 19.94
N ALA A 28 7.27 5.82 18.87
CA ALA A 28 8.21 4.99 18.13
C ALA A 28 9.57 5.69 17.96
N HIS A 29 10.65 4.92 17.90
CA HIS A 29 12.01 5.40 17.63
C HIS A 29 12.38 5.34 16.16
N ALA A 30 11.70 4.47 15.39
CA ALA A 30 11.86 4.30 13.96
C ALA A 30 10.51 3.91 13.33
N ALA A 31 10.26 4.38 12.12
CA ALA A 31 9.06 4.08 11.35
C ALA A 31 9.45 3.58 9.96
N LEU A 32 8.78 2.56 9.46
CA LEU A 32 8.88 2.14 8.07
C LEU A 32 7.76 2.80 7.26
N SER A 33 8.12 3.46 6.16
CA SER A 33 7.17 4.20 5.35
C SER A 33 7.36 3.96 3.85
N HIS A 34 6.25 4.03 3.10
CA HIS A 34 6.20 3.93 1.65
C HIS A 34 5.12 4.85 1.07
N LEU A 35 5.05 6.08 1.57
CA LEU A 35 4.10 7.08 1.12
C LEU A 35 4.62 7.79 -0.13
N CYS A 36 3.90 7.63 -1.23
CA CYS A 36 4.16 8.35 -2.46
C CYS A 36 3.69 9.81 -2.31
N ASP A 37 4.46 10.74 -2.84
CA ASP A 37 4.03 12.12 -3.03
C ASP A 37 3.43 12.25 -4.43
N GLY A 38 2.15 12.57 -4.49
CA GLY A 38 1.38 12.66 -5.73
C GLY A 38 1.94 13.64 -6.74
N ASP A 39 2.51 14.75 -6.27
CA ASP A 39 3.00 15.82 -7.13
C ASP A 39 4.39 15.51 -7.72
N SER A 40 5.31 15.02 -6.90
CA SER A 40 6.69 14.77 -7.32
C SER A 40 6.97 13.31 -7.73
N GLY A 41 6.08 12.38 -7.39
CA GLY A 41 6.31 10.94 -7.53
C GLY A 41 7.43 10.40 -6.63
N SER A 42 7.95 11.24 -5.72
CA SER A 42 8.95 10.84 -4.74
C SER A 42 8.31 10.12 -3.55
N TYR A 43 9.12 9.39 -2.79
CA TYR A 43 8.62 8.65 -1.62
C TYR A 43 9.11 9.27 -0.33
N ASN A 44 8.25 9.23 0.67
CA ASN A 44 8.45 9.49 2.09
C ASN A 44 8.89 10.89 2.50
N VAL A 45 9.79 11.57 1.77
CA VAL A 45 10.37 12.87 2.18
C VAL A 45 9.31 13.94 2.41
N ALA A 46 8.35 14.08 1.49
CA ALA A 46 7.26 15.05 1.62
C ALA A 46 6.32 14.68 2.79
N ALA A 47 6.01 13.38 2.93
CA ALA A 47 5.20 12.88 4.04
C ALA A 47 5.88 13.14 5.40
N VAL A 48 7.18 12.87 5.52
CA VAL A 48 7.96 13.13 6.74
C VAL A 48 7.94 14.62 7.08
N LYS A 49 8.21 15.52 6.14
CA LYS A 49 8.16 16.96 6.37
C LYS A 49 6.81 17.44 6.88
N ARG A 50 5.72 16.84 6.40
CA ARG A 50 4.35 17.20 6.77
C ARG A 50 3.89 16.58 8.09
N LEU A 51 4.24 15.33 8.35
CA LEU A 51 3.72 14.55 9.48
C LEU A 51 4.63 14.58 10.71
N VAL A 52 5.92 14.91 10.53
CA VAL A 52 6.93 14.94 11.61
C VAL A 52 7.62 16.32 11.64
N PRO A 53 6.84 17.43 11.70
CA PRO A 53 7.41 18.78 11.65
C PRO A 53 8.24 19.08 12.91
N GLY A 54 9.39 19.75 12.72
CA GLY A 54 10.23 20.22 13.83
C GLY A 54 11.00 19.14 14.58
N THR A 55 10.81 17.87 14.26
CA THR A 55 11.57 16.75 14.84
C THR A 55 12.73 16.39 13.91
N PRO A 56 13.97 16.37 14.39
CA PRO A 56 15.11 15.94 13.60
C PRO A 56 15.03 14.45 13.32
N VAL A 57 14.78 14.11 12.06
CA VAL A 57 14.68 12.70 11.59
C VAL A 57 15.61 12.47 10.41
N LYS A 58 16.02 11.23 10.24
CA LYS A 58 16.82 10.78 9.10
C LYS A 58 16.01 9.78 8.28
N VAL A 59 15.81 10.07 7.00
CA VAL A 59 15.19 9.14 6.05
C VAL A 59 16.30 8.29 5.44
N VAL A 60 16.16 6.96 5.57
CA VAL A 60 17.12 5.99 5.04
C VAL A 60 16.42 5.07 4.07
N ARG A 61 16.85 5.12 2.80
CA ARG A 61 16.30 4.24 1.76
C ARG A 61 16.72 2.80 1.97
N LEU A 62 15.75 1.91 2.14
CA LEU A 62 16.01 0.50 2.48
C LEU A 62 15.85 -0.41 1.27
N VAL A 63 14.68 -0.41 0.63
CA VAL A 63 14.40 -1.35 -0.44
C VAL A 63 13.40 -0.78 -1.45
N ARG A 64 13.63 -1.11 -2.72
CA ARG A 64 12.66 -0.92 -3.80
C ARG A 64 11.83 -2.19 -3.94
N ARG A 65 10.53 -2.04 -4.08
CA ARG A 65 9.59 -3.14 -4.35
C ARG A 65 8.55 -2.73 -5.38
N ARG A 66 7.91 -3.69 -6.01
CA ARG A 66 6.83 -3.43 -6.96
C ARG A 66 5.48 -3.42 -6.27
N GLN A 67 4.66 -2.43 -6.60
CA GLN A 67 3.24 -2.35 -6.29
C GLN A 67 2.43 -2.62 -7.55
N GLY A 68 1.28 -3.25 -7.39
CA GLY A 68 0.43 -3.59 -8.52
C GLY A 68 -0.91 -4.16 -8.12
N LEU A 69 -1.60 -4.70 -9.12
CA LEU A 69 -2.86 -5.39 -8.91
C LEU A 69 -2.59 -6.84 -8.49
N ILE A 70 -3.24 -7.24 -7.42
CA ILE A 70 -3.47 -8.65 -7.07
C ILE A 70 -4.83 -9.00 -7.67
N VAL A 71 -4.83 -9.94 -8.62
CA VAL A 71 -6.04 -10.39 -9.34
C VAL A 71 -6.22 -11.90 -9.18
N ALA A 72 -7.42 -12.42 -9.43
CA ALA A 72 -7.64 -13.85 -9.46
C ALA A 72 -6.78 -14.51 -10.55
N ARG A 73 -6.36 -15.76 -10.30
CA ARG A 73 -5.50 -16.51 -11.23
C ARG A 73 -6.06 -16.51 -12.65
N GLY A 74 -5.20 -16.25 -13.60
CA GLY A 74 -5.54 -16.10 -15.02
C GLY A 74 -6.13 -14.75 -15.38
N ASN A 75 -6.26 -13.83 -14.42
CA ASN A 75 -6.76 -12.46 -14.65
C ASN A 75 -8.04 -12.44 -15.51
N PRO A 76 -9.14 -13.03 -15.05
CA PRO A 76 -10.35 -13.25 -15.88
C PRO A 76 -11.00 -11.94 -16.35
N LYS A 77 -10.72 -10.81 -15.71
CA LYS A 77 -11.19 -9.48 -16.13
C LYS A 77 -10.24 -8.79 -17.12
N GLY A 78 -9.05 -9.35 -17.40
CA GLY A 78 -8.06 -8.76 -18.29
C GLY A 78 -7.56 -7.39 -17.83
N LEU A 79 -7.41 -7.18 -16.52
CA LEU A 79 -6.94 -5.92 -15.94
C LEU A 79 -5.44 -5.75 -16.21
N ARG A 80 -4.99 -4.52 -16.51
CA ARG A 80 -3.57 -4.23 -16.80
C ARG A 80 -3.09 -2.89 -16.27
N THR A 81 -4.00 -1.95 -16.08
CA THR A 81 -3.69 -0.56 -15.72
C THR A 81 -4.59 -0.06 -14.59
N TRP A 82 -4.31 1.13 -14.08
CA TRP A 82 -5.16 1.79 -13.07
C TRP A 82 -6.55 2.10 -13.61
N GLU A 83 -6.65 2.48 -14.89
CA GLU A 83 -7.88 2.83 -15.58
C GLU A 83 -8.84 1.63 -15.65
N ASP A 84 -8.31 0.41 -15.73
CA ASP A 84 -9.13 -0.80 -15.79
C ASP A 84 -9.97 -1.00 -14.52
N LEU A 85 -9.57 -0.42 -13.39
CA LEU A 85 -10.35 -0.45 -12.15
C LEU A 85 -11.65 0.36 -12.23
N LEU A 86 -11.75 1.27 -13.22
CA LEU A 86 -12.93 2.11 -13.45
C LEU A 86 -13.97 1.44 -14.34
N ARG A 87 -13.65 0.27 -14.90
CA ARG A 87 -14.55 -0.45 -15.82
C ARG A 87 -15.77 -0.97 -15.06
N PRO A 88 -16.98 -0.84 -15.61
CA PRO A 88 -18.19 -1.39 -15.02
C PRO A 88 -18.06 -2.91 -14.74
N GLY A 89 -18.51 -3.35 -13.58
CA GLY A 89 -18.46 -4.74 -13.16
C GLY A 89 -17.07 -5.25 -12.74
N VAL A 90 -16.10 -4.36 -12.53
CA VAL A 90 -14.85 -4.66 -11.84
C VAL A 90 -15.02 -4.36 -10.35
N ARG A 91 -14.87 -5.38 -9.52
CA ARG A 91 -15.03 -5.30 -8.06
C ARG A 91 -13.67 -5.19 -7.40
N LEU A 92 -13.49 -4.13 -6.62
CA LEU A 92 -12.29 -3.88 -5.83
C LEU A 92 -12.45 -4.38 -4.40
N VAL A 93 -11.35 -4.79 -3.78
CA VAL A 93 -11.19 -4.85 -2.32
C VAL A 93 -10.00 -3.98 -1.94
N ASN A 94 -10.23 -3.08 -1.03
CA ASN A 94 -9.22 -2.11 -0.62
C ASN A 94 -8.47 -2.57 0.63
N ARG A 95 -7.39 -1.86 0.97
CA ARG A 95 -6.75 -1.94 2.26
C ARG A 95 -7.36 -0.90 3.20
N GLU A 96 -7.14 -1.10 4.49
CA GLU A 96 -7.54 -0.16 5.54
C GLU A 96 -6.99 1.25 5.28
N ARG A 97 -7.72 2.26 5.75
CA ARG A 97 -7.32 3.67 5.65
C ARG A 97 -5.98 3.90 6.37
N GLY A 98 -5.11 4.71 5.77
CA GLY A 98 -3.75 4.96 6.26
C GLY A 98 -2.71 3.93 5.80
N CYS A 99 -3.11 2.81 5.18
CA CYS A 99 -2.18 1.91 4.52
C CYS A 99 -1.60 2.56 3.25
N GLY A 100 -0.30 2.41 3.02
CA GLY A 100 0.37 2.99 1.86
C GLY A 100 -0.20 2.53 0.51
N SER A 101 -0.61 1.27 0.37
CA SER A 101 -1.26 0.78 -0.86
C SER A 101 -2.63 1.43 -1.09
N ARG A 102 -3.37 1.79 -0.02
CA ARG A 102 -4.62 2.53 -0.12
C ARG A 102 -4.36 3.97 -0.55
N ILE A 103 -3.38 4.63 0.06
CA ILE A 103 -2.99 6.00 -0.30
C ILE A 103 -2.54 6.05 -1.75
N LEU A 104 -1.72 5.08 -2.20
CA LEU A 104 -1.30 4.96 -3.58
C LEU A 104 -2.49 4.85 -4.54
N LEU A 105 -3.45 3.97 -4.25
CA LEU A 105 -4.66 3.85 -5.06
C LEU A 105 -5.41 5.18 -5.13
N ASP A 106 -5.61 5.83 -3.98
CA ASP A 106 -6.35 7.08 -3.88
C ASP A 106 -5.71 8.21 -4.69
N GLU A 107 -4.37 8.27 -4.72
CA GLU A 107 -3.61 9.20 -5.56
C GLU A 107 -3.77 8.90 -7.06
N GLN A 108 -3.69 7.62 -7.44
CA GLN A 108 -3.86 7.25 -8.86
C GLN A 108 -5.28 7.55 -9.34
N LEU A 109 -6.30 7.24 -8.52
CA LEU A 109 -7.69 7.57 -8.85
C LEU A 109 -7.92 9.08 -8.95
N ALA A 110 -7.29 9.88 -8.08
CA ALA A 110 -7.35 11.33 -8.15
C ALA A 110 -6.70 11.86 -9.44
N ARG A 111 -5.56 11.33 -9.86
CA ARG A 111 -4.91 11.70 -11.14
C ARG A 111 -5.77 11.37 -12.35
N LEU A 112 -6.55 10.29 -12.29
CA LEU A 112 -7.50 9.90 -13.33
C LEU A 112 -8.81 10.69 -13.28
N GLY A 113 -8.99 11.60 -12.30
CA GLY A 113 -10.25 12.30 -12.08
C GLY A 113 -11.41 11.37 -11.75
N ALA A 114 -11.12 10.19 -11.19
CA ALA A 114 -12.11 9.16 -10.95
C ALA A 114 -12.99 9.46 -9.73
N ASP A 115 -14.29 9.28 -9.88
CA ASP A 115 -15.23 9.29 -8.77
C ASP A 115 -15.17 7.95 -8.03
N ARG A 116 -14.60 7.96 -6.85
CA ARG A 116 -14.41 6.77 -6.01
C ARG A 116 -15.71 6.07 -5.64
N VAL A 117 -16.81 6.81 -5.54
CA VAL A 117 -18.14 6.27 -5.22
C VAL A 117 -18.64 5.31 -6.30
N ARG A 118 -18.19 5.49 -7.54
CA ARG A 118 -18.58 4.65 -8.68
C ARG A 118 -17.78 3.35 -8.79
N ILE A 119 -16.72 3.19 -7.99
CA ILE A 119 -15.90 1.98 -8.03
C ILE A 119 -16.53 0.94 -7.11
N GLU A 120 -17.02 -0.15 -7.70
CA GLU A 120 -17.64 -1.22 -6.94
C GLU A 120 -16.63 -1.84 -5.95
N GLY A 121 -16.99 -1.88 -4.68
CA GLY A 121 -16.15 -2.42 -3.61
C GLY A 121 -15.08 -1.47 -3.08
N TYR A 122 -15.02 -0.20 -3.51
CA TYR A 122 -14.03 0.76 -3.02
C TYR A 122 -14.03 0.91 -1.48
N GLU A 123 -15.20 0.86 -0.83
CA GLU A 123 -15.33 0.92 0.63
C GLU A 123 -15.16 -0.44 1.33
N ARG A 124 -14.97 -1.52 0.57
CA ARG A 124 -14.72 -2.84 1.15
C ARG A 124 -13.26 -2.93 1.55
N GLU A 125 -13.02 -3.03 2.85
CA GLU A 125 -11.67 -3.04 3.41
C GLU A 125 -11.24 -4.43 3.90
N ALA A 126 -9.97 -4.73 3.68
CA ALA A 126 -9.27 -5.88 4.25
C ALA A 126 -8.16 -5.37 5.19
N THR A 127 -8.06 -5.97 6.37
CA THR A 127 -7.15 -5.55 7.45
C THR A 127 -5.69 -5.95 7.23
N SER A 128 -5.41 -6.77 6.21
CA SER A 128 -4.04 -7.15 5.84
C SER A 128 -3.92 -7.40 4.34
N ALA A 129 -2.69 -7.35 3.83
CA ALA A 129 -2.41 -7.68 2.44
C ALA A 129 -2.75 -9.15 2.11
N LEU A 130 -2.53 -10.06 3.07
CA LEU A 130 -2.86 -11.47 2.90
C LEU A 130 -4.37 -11.70 2.88
N SER A 131 -5.13 -11.05 3.77
CA SER A 131 -6.60 -11.16 3.78
C SER A 131 -7.21 -10.58 2.50
N MET A 132 -6.68 -9.47 1.99
CA MET A 132 -7.08 -8.88 0.71
C MET A 132 -6.84 -9.87 -0.45
N ALA A 133 -5.62 -10.40 -0.57
CA ALA A 133 -5.29 -11.34 -1.63
C ALA A 133 -6.10 -12.65 -1.54
N SER A 134 -6.31 -13.17 -0.33
CA SER A 134 -7.16 -14.34 -0.10
C SER A 134 -8.63 -14.08 -0.46
N PHE A 135 -9.12 -12.86 -0.28
CA PHE A 135 -10.47 -12.47 -0.68
C PHE A 135 -10.61 -12.45 -2.21
N VAL A 136 -9.59 -11.93 -2.92
CA VAL A 136 -9.51 -11.98 -4.40
C VAL A 136 -9.43 -13.42 -4.89
N ALA A 137 -8.56 -14.26 -4.30
CA ALA A 137 -8.40 -15.67 -4.68
C ALA A 137 -9.71 -16.45 -4.62
N ARG A 138 -10.59 -16.14 -3.67
CA ARG A 138 -11.92 -16.77 -3.50
C ARG A 138 -13.03 -16.12 -4.34
N GLY A 139 -12.71 -15.18 -5.23
CA GLY A 139 -13.68 -14.51 -6.10
C GLY A 139 -14.56 -13.47 -5.38
N GLY A 140 -14.20 -13.05 -4.17
CA GLY A 140 -14.90 -12.01 -3.44
C GLY A 140 -14.72 -10.61 -4.04
N ALA A 141 -13.62 -10.39 -4.75
CA ALA A 141 -13.33 -9.23 -5.57
C ALA A 141 -12.52 -9.64 -6.80
N ASP A 142 -12.43 -8.77 -7.79
CA ASP A 142 -11.66 -9.01 -9.02
C ASP A 142 -10.22 -8.47 -8.92
N ALA A 143 -10.01 -7.46 -8.06
CA ALA A 143 -8.69 -6.88 -7.82
C ALA A 143 -8.54 -6.31 -6.40
N GLY A 144 -7.28 -6.20 -5.97
CA GLY A 144 -6.82 -5.41 -4.84
C GLY A 144 -5.42 -4.87 -5.10
N ILE A 145 -5.00 -3.84 -4.35
CA ILE A 145 -3.67 -3.24 -4.51
C ILE A 145 -2.72 -3.79 -3.46
N GLY A 146 -1.56 -4.24 -3.89
CA GLY A 146 -0.57 -4.79 -2.98
C GLY A 146 0.83 -4.91 -3.56
N ALA A 147 1.80 -5.17 -2.68
CA ALA A 147 3.17 -5.45 -3.09
C ALA A 147 3.29 -6.87 -3.67
N GLU A 148 4.18 -7.05 -4.64
CA GLU A 148 4.46 -8.32 -5.32
C GLU A 148 4.68 -9.50 -4.36
N ARG A 149 5.34 -9.28 -3.24
CA ARG A 149 5.60 -10.35 -2.26
C ARG A 149 4.35 -11.08 -1.78
N VAL A 150 3.18 -10.43 -1.84
CA VAL A 150 1.90 -11.01 -1.41
C VAL A 150 1.47 -12.12 -2.37
N PHE A 151 1.72 -11.96 -3.65
CA PHE A 151 1.50 -12.98 -4.67
C PHE A 151 2.21 -14.30 -4.34
N HIS A 152 3.43 -14.25 -3.80
CA HIS A 152 4.19 -15.46 -3.43
C HIS A 152 3.66 -16.16 -2.16
N GLN A 153 2.73 -15.56 -1.45
CA GLN A 153 2.22 -16.06 -0.16
C GLN A 153 0.78 -16.56 -0.23
N VAL A 154 0.07 -16.27 -1.34
CA VAL A 154 -1.34 -16.63 -1.50
C VAL A 154 -1.53 -17.34 -2.84
N GLU A 155 -1.97 -18.57 -2.78
CA GLU A 155 -2.34 -19.31 -3.98
C GLU A 155 -3.64 -18.79 -4.59
N GLY A 156 -3.80 -18.97 -5.91
CA GLY A 156 -5.03 -18.59 -6.62
C GLY A 156 -5.10 -17.12 -7.04
N VAL A 157 -4.00 -16.38 -6.94
CA VAL A 157 -3.87 -15.00 -7.44
C VAL A 157 -2.73 -14.88 -8.43
N ASP A 158 -2.79 -13.84 -9.26
CA ASP A 158 -1.70 -13.35 -10.09
C ASP A 158 -1.36 -11.92 -9.69
N PHE A 159 -0.13 -11.49 -10.01
CA PHE A 159 0.36 -10.14 -9.76
C PHE A 159 0.65 -9.41 -11.07
N LEU A 160 0.11 -8.21 -11.18
CA LEU A 160 0.31 -7.32 -12.34
C LEU A 160 1.05 -6.07 -11.85
N PRO A 161 2.35 -5.93 -12.15
CA PRO A 161 3.12 -4.78 -11.68
C PRO A 161 2.63 -3.48 -12.34
N LEU A 162 2.42 -2.44 -11.54
CA LEU A 162 2.01 -1.12 -12.02
C LEU A 162 3.06 -0.05 -11.78
N GLN A 163 3.72 -0.09 -10.62
CA GLN A 163 4.79 0.86 -10.31
C GLN A 163 5.77 0.34 -9.26
N ASP A 164 6.93 0.97 -9.25
CA ASP A 164 7.91 0.79 -8.19
C ASP A 164 7.59 1.71 -7.01
N GLU A 165 7.86 1.25 -5.81
CA GLU A 165 7.80 2.05 -4.59
C GLU A 165 9.08 1.88 -3.76
N TRP A 166 9.36 2.88 -2.93
CA TRP A 166 10.47 2.82 -1.99
C TRP A 166 9.95 2.70 -0.57
N LEU A 167 10.49 1.72 0.13
CA LEU A 167 10.35 1.58 1.58
C LEU A 167 11.60 2.20 2.22
N ASP A 168 11.38 3.21 3.02
CA ASP A 168 12.40 3.94 3.76
C ASP A 168 12.19 3.80 5.26
#